data_69623b9f4774032a43728efd8c657989
#
_entry.id   69623b9f4774032a43728efd8c657989
#
_cell.length_a   1.000
_cell.length_b   1.000
_cell.length_c   1.000
_cell.angle_alpha   90.00
_cell.angle_beta   90.00
_cell.angle_gamma   90.00
#
_symmetry.space_group_name_H-M   'P 1'
#
loop_
_entity.id
_entity.type
_entity.pdbx_description
1 polymer ?
#
loop_
_entity_poly.entity_id
_entity_poly.type
_entity_poly.pdbx_seq_one_letter_code
_entity_poly.pdbx_strand_id
1 'polypeptide(L)'
;MTNKTRTLGRVAALDAVLLTVACLVPATSHLLAVPLYMLNPMLALLLAALLLGRDWRNGLAMAVLLPAVSCLLTGMPTAPKMLCMMAELATVAALFSWLKSKWSVLPAVLVAIVSGKVVYYGLKAALLAPAVLIGTAWWMQLGAVIVWGGLFALLYKRL
;
A
#
# COMPACT_ATOMS: atom_id res chain seq x y z
N MET A 1 -24.40 -12.81 -19.38
CA MET A 1 -23.53 -12.05 -18.45
C MET A 1 -22.85 -10.94 -19.25
N THR A 2 -23.11 -9.68 -18.91
CA THR A 2 -22.54 -8.54 -19.61
C THR A 2 -21.03 -8.42 -19.33
N ASN A 3 -20.28 -7.85 -20.27
CA ASN A 3 -18.81 -7.65 -20.15
C ASN A 3 -18.44 -6.93 -18.83
N LYS A 4 -19.31 -6.04 -18.37
CA LYS A 4 -19.16 -5.28 -17.10
C LYS A 4 -19.19 -6.18 -15.86
N THR A 5 -20.05 -7.20 -15.83
CA THR A 5 -20.14 -8.16 -14.70
C THR A 5 -18.90 -9.07 -14.63
N ARG A 6 -18.32 -9.46 -15.76
CA ARG A 6 -17.08 -10.24 -15.81
C ARG A 6 -15.88 -9.43 -15.28
N THR A 7 -15.80 -8.15 -15.63
CA THR A 7 -14.71 -7.27 -15.16
C THR A 7 -14.83 -7.04 -13.65
N LEU A 8 -16.04 -6.80 -13.14
CA LEU A 8 -16.26 -6.60 -11.70
C LEU A 8 -15.90 -7.85 -10.89
N GLY A 9 -16.27 -9.04 -11.38
CA GLY A 9 -15.93 -10.30 -10.73
C GLY A 9 -14.43 -10.57 -10.67
N ARG A 10 -13.69 -10.21 -11.74
CA ARG A 10 -12.22 -10.33 -11.75
C ARG A 10 -11.55 -9.40 -10.75
N VAL A 11 -11.99 -8.14 -10.67
CA VAL A 11 -11.44 -7.17 -9.72
C VAL A 11 -11.73 -7.62 -8.29
N ALA A 12 -12.95 -8.03 -7.98
CA ALA A 12 -13.31 -8.53 -6.65
C ALA A 12 -12.52 -9.78 -6.24
N ALA A 13 -12.30 -10.73 -7.16
CA ALA A 13 -11.49 -11.91 -6.89
C ALA A 13 -10.02 -11.53 -6.61
N LEU A 14 -9.48 -10.58 -7.37
CA LEU A 14 -8.14 -10.07 -7.15
C LEU A 14 -8.00 -9.40 -5.79
N ASP A 15 -8.95 -8.52 -5.44
CA ASP A 15 -8.96 -7.82 -4.16
C ASP A 15 -9.02 -8.82 -2.99
N ALA A 16 -9.84 -9.88 -3.11
CA ALA A 16 -9.90 -10.94 -2.12
C ALA A 16 -8.54 -11.65 -1.95
N VAL A 17 -7.83 -11.95 -3.04
CA VAL A 17 -6.48 -12.51 -2.99
C VAL A 17 -5.50 -11.56 -2.30
N LEU A 18 -5.51 -10.27 -2.66
CA LEU A 18 -4.63 -9.26 -2.05
C LEU A 18 -4.90 -9.10 -0.55
N LEU A 19 -6.17 -9.11 -0.13
CA LEU A 19 -6.56 -9.07 1.29
C LEU A 19 -6.08 -10.32 2.03
N THR A 20 -6.21 -11.50 1.42
CA THR A 20 -5.70 -12.76 2.00
C THR A 20 -4.19 -12.69 2.20
N VAL A 21 -3.44 -12.23 1.19
CA VAL A 21 -1.98 -12.03 1.29
C VAL A 21 -1.65 -11.03 2.40
N ALA A 22 -2.39 -9.92 2.53
CA ALA A 22 -2.18 -8.94 3.59
C ALA A 22 -2.29 -9.56 5.00
N CYS A 23 -3.23 -10.48 5.20
CA CYS A 23 -3.40 -11.20 6.46
C CYS A 23 -2.30 -12.24 6.70
N LEU A 24 -1.73 -12.84 5.65
CA LEU A 24 -0.66 -13.83 5.78
C LEU A 24 0.71 -13.20 6.07
N VAL A 25 0.94 -11.94 5.69
CA VAL A 25 2.23 -11.26 5.90
C VAL A 25 2.71 -11.27 7.35
N PRO A 26 1.89 -10.94 8.38
CA PRO A 26 2.34 -11.03 9.77
C PRO A 26 2.73 -12.44 10.17
N ALA A 27 1.92 -13.44 9.80
CA ALA A 27 2.17 -14.84 10.12
C ALA A 27 3.47 -15.36 9.47
N THR A 28 3.68 -15.06 8.19
CA THR A 28 4.91 -15.44 7.47
C THR A 28 6.14 -14.72 8.01
N SER A 29 6.03 -13.47 8.44
CA SER A 29 7.11 -12.75 9.11
C SER A 29 7.56 -13.45 10.39
N HIS A 30 6.62 -13.95 11.18
CA HIS A 30 6.92 -14.68 12.41
C HIS A 30 7.53 -16.06 12.12
N LEU A 31 6.95 -16.82 11.18
CA LEU A 31 7.41 -18.17 10.83
C LEU A 31 8.84 -18.19 10.24
N LEU A 32 9.16 -17.21 9.40
CA LEU A 32 10.45 -17.14 8.72
C LEU A 32 11.51 -16.38 9.51
N ALA A 33 11.15 -15.79 10.66
CA ALA A 33 12.02 -14.88 11.43
C ALA A 33 12.61 -13.73 10.57
N VAL A 34 11.94 -13.39 9.43
CA VAL A 34 12.35 -12.32 8.53
C VAL A 34 11.43 -11.12 8.72
N PRO A 35 11.96 -9.93 8.95
CA PRO A 35 11.15 -8.73 9.15
C PRO A 35 10.53 -8.21 7.85
N LEU A 36 9.58 -8.98 7.27
CA LEU A 36 8.90 -8.63 6.00
C LEU A 36 8.21 -7.26 6.03
N TYR A 37 7.85 -6.77 7.22
CA TYR A 37 7.28 -5.44 7.40
C TYR A 37 8.24 -4.31 6.94
N MET A 38 9.55 -4.57 6.89
CA MET A 38 10.53 -3.60 6.38
C MET A 38 10.37 -3.32 4.89
N LEU A 39 9.88 -4.28 4.13
CA LEU A 39 9.60 -4.16 2.70
C LEU A 39 8.30 -3.40 2.39
N ASN A 40 7.58 -2.95 3.41
CA ASN A 40 6.28 -2.30 3.27
C ASN A 40 5.30 -3.08 2.37
N PRO A 41 4.93 -4.31 2.74
CA PRO A 41 4.12 -5.19 1.91
C PRO A 41 2.73 -4.61 1.62
N MET A 42 2.14 -3.82 2.53
CA MET A 42 0.85 -3.17 2.31
C MET A 42 0.91 -2.17 1.13
N LEU A 43 2.02 -1.45 0.99
CA LEU A 43 2.24 -0.57 -0.17
C LEU A 43 2.34 -1.40 -1.46
N ALA A 44 3.07 -2.51 -1.44
CA ALA A 44 3.19 -3.40 -2.60
C ALA A 44 1.82 -3.94 -3.05
N LEU A 45 0.98 -4.38 -2.10
CA LEU A 45 -0.37 -4.87 -2.38
C LEU A 45 -1.29 -3.76 -2.91
N LEU A 46 -1.21 -2.53 -2.37
CA LEU A 46 -1.92 -1.38 -2.91
C LEU A 46 -1.51 -1.09 -4.35
N LEU A 47 -0.20 -1.07 -4.62
CA LEU A 47 0.31 -0.85 -5.98
C LEU A 47 -0.17 -1.96 -6.93
N ALA A 48 -0.22 -3.22 -6.49
CA ALA A 48 -0.79 -4.31 -7.27
C ALA A 48 -2.30 -4.08 -7.56
N ALA A 49 -3.08 -3.62 -6.58
CA ALA A 49 -4.48 -3.28 -6.77
C ALA A 49 -4.67 -2.14 -7.78
N LEU A 50 -3.86 -1.08 -7.70
CA LEU A 50 -3.88 0.05 -8.65
C LEU A 50 -3.45 -0.37 -10.07
N LEU A 51 -2.49 -1.31 -10.17
CA LEU A 51 -1.99 -1.81 -11.44
C LEU A 51 -3.05 -2.65 -12.17
N LEU A 52 -3.67 -3.56 -11.46
CA LEU A 52 -4.56 -4.58 -12.01
C LEU A 52 -6.02 -4.08 -12.09
N GLY A 53 -6.47 -3.34 -11.09
CA GLY A 53 -7.81 -2.76 -11.04
C GLY A 53 -7.99 -1.51 -11.90
N ARG A 54 -6.91 -0.74 -12.10
CA ARG A 54 -6.87 0.52 -12.87
C ARG A 54 -7.92 1.57 -12.51
N ASP A 55 -8.68 1.33 -11.44
CA ASP A 55 -9.68 2.27 -10.94
C ASP A 55 -9.18 2.91 -9.62
N TRP A 56 -9.21 4.24 -9.58
CA TRP A 56 -8.80 5.00 -8.40
C TRP A 56 -9.70 4.73 -7.19
N ARG A 57 -10.99 4.44 -7.42
CA ARG A 57 -11.97 4.12 -6.37
C ARG A 57 -11.60 2.78 -5.71
N ASN A 58 -11.25 1.79 -6.52
CA ASN A 58 -10.75 0.52 -6.01
C ASN A 58 -9.46 0.69 -5.24
N GLY A 59 -8.53 1.50 -5.76
CA GLY A 59 -7.29 1.83 -5.04
C GLY A 59 -7.53 2.46 -3.67
N LEU A 60 -8.48 3.41 -3.55
CA LEU A 60 -8.86 4.00 -2.27
C LEU A 60 -9.53 2.99 -1.34
N ALA A 61 -10.43 2.15 -1.85
CA ALA A 61 -11.05 1.09 -1.06
C ALA A 61 -9.98 0.13 -0.50
N MET A 62 -9.05 -0.32 -1.33
CA MET A 62 -7.94 -1.21 -0.91
C MET A 62 -6.98 -0.52 0.06
N ALA A 63 -6.74 0.79 -0.07
CA ALA A 63 -5.93 1.56 0.89
C ALA A 63 -6.48 1.51 2.32
N VAL A 64 -7.80 1.43 2.46
CA VAL A 64 -8.48 1.28 3.76
C VAL A 64 -8.59 -0.19 4.16
N LEU A 65 -9.03 -1.04 3.24
CA LEU A 65 -9.32 -2.44 3.54
C LEU A 65 -8.08 -3.26 3.89
N LEU A 66 -6.95 -3.06 3.21
CA LEU A 66 -5.71 -3.83 3.47
C LEU A 66 -5.26 -3.74 4.93
N PRO A 67 -5.03 -2.54 5.53
CA PRO A 67 -4.63 -2.45 6.93
C PRO A 67 -5.77 -2.81 7.89
N ALA A 68 -7.05 -2.47 7.56
CA ALA A 68 -8.18 -2.76 8.42
C ALA A 68 -8.42 -4.26 8.59
N VAL A 69 -8.51 -5.00 7.50
CA VAL A 69 -8.75 -6.44 7.50
C VAL A 69 -7.58 -7.18 8.17
N SER A 70 -6.34 -6.78 7.87
CA SER A 70 -5.16 -7.33 8.54
C SER A 70 -5.22 -7.10 10.07
N CYS A 71 -5.52 -5.87 10.51
CA CYS A 71 -5.66 -5.54 11.93
C CYS A 71 -6.76 -6.35 12.61
N LEU A 72 -7.92 -6.47 12.00
CA LEU A 72 -9.07 -7.17 12.57
C LEU A 72 -8.85 -8.67 12.67
N LEU A 73 -8.20 -9.29 11.70
CA LEU A 73 -8.01 -10.75 11.65
C LEU A 73 -6.76 -11.23 12.36
N THR A 74 -5.69 -10.42 12.37
CA THR A 74 -4.39 -10.83 12.92
C THR A 74 -3.96 -10.03 14.14
N GLY A 75 -4.70 -8.98 14.52
CA GLY A 75 -4.29 -8.02 15.54
C GLY A 75 -3.12 -7.12 15.14
N MET A 76 -2.63 -7.24 13.90
CA MET A 76 -1.51 -6.45 13.38
C MET A 76 -1.87 -5.77 12.04
N PRO A 77 -1.51 -4.52 11.86
CA PRO A 77 -0.87 -3.57 12.78
C PRO A 77 -1.79 -3.14 13.94
N THR A 78 -1.23 -2.61 15.03
CA THR A 78 -2.04 -2.03 16.13
C THR A 78 -2.94 -0.88 15.62
N ALA A 79 -4.09 -0.65 16.27
CA ALA A 79 -5.08 0.31 15.79
C ALA A 79 -4.53 1.73 15.45
N PRO A 80 -3.69 2.38 16.28
CA PRO A 80 -3.12 3.67 15.91
C PRO A 80 -2.21 3.60 14.68
N LYS A 81 -1.42 2.53 14.56
CA LYS A 81 -0.56 2.30 13.39
C LYS A 81 -1.37 1.99 12.14
N MET A 82 -2.48 1.28 12.28
CA MET A 82 -3.43 1.01 11.20
C MET A 82 -3.96 2.32 10.59
N LEU A 83 -4.38 3.27 11.42
CA LEU A 83 -4.86 4.58 10.95
C LEU A 83 -3.78 5.35 10.18
N CYS A 84 -2.54 5.36 10.69
CA CYS A 84 -1.41 5.98 9.98
C CYS A 84 -1.17 5.32 8.61
N MET A 85 -1.26 3.98 8.53
CA MET A 85 -1.10 3.23 7.28
C MET A 85 -2.24 3.47 6.31
N MET A 86 -3.48 3.54 6.78
CA MET A 86 -4.63 3.90 5.94
C MET A 86 -4.44 5.28 5.29
N ALA A 87 -4.03 6.28 6.08
CA ALA A 87 -3.78 7.62 5.58
C ALA A 87 -2.61 7.67 4.57
N GLU A 88 -1.52 6.94 4.85
CA GLU A 88 -0.40 6.76 3.91
C GLU A 88 -0.91 6.21 2.58
N LEU A 89 -1.56 5.04 2.62
CA LEU A 89 -1.99 4.32 1.43
C LEU A 89 -3.07 5.10 0.64
N ALA A 90 -4.00 5.75 1.33
CA ALA A 90 -5.01 6.60 0.69
C ALA A 90 -4.36 7.80 -0.02
N THR A 91 -3.36 8.42 0.60
CA THR A 91 -2.57 9.50 -0.01
C THR A 91 -1.87 9.00 -1.28
N VAL A 92 -1.24 7.83 -1.23
CA VAL A 92 -0.59 7.22 -2.41
C VAL A 92 -1.61 6.98 -3.53
N ALA A 93 -2.75 6.36 -3.23
CA ALA A 93 -3.78 6.05 -4.21
C ALA A 93 -4.36 7.32 -4.87
N ALA A 94 -4.68 8.34 -4.05
CA ALA A 94 -5.24 9.59 -4.53
C ALA A 94 -4.23 10.39 -5.38
N LEU A 95 -3.03 10.61 -4.87
CA LEU A 95 -1.99 11.39 -5.55
C LEU A 95 -1.52 10.70 -6.83
N PHE A 96 -1.27 9.39 -6.80
CA PHE A 96 -0.91 8.67 -8.02
C PHE A 96 -2.01 8.80 -9.07
N SER A 97 -3.27 8.61 -8.71
CA SER A 97 -4.40 8.70 -9.63
C SER A 97 -4.54 10.09 -10.25
N TRP A 98 -4.22 11.14 -9.50
CA TRP A 98 -4.24 12.51 -9.97
C TRP A 98 -3.00 12.85 -10.82
N LEU A 99 -1.81 12.45 -10.38
CA LEU A 99 -0.55 12.79 -11.05
C LEU A 99 -0.36 12.02 -12.36
N LYS A 100 -0.83 10.76 -12.45
CA LYS A 100 -0.69 9.94 -13.67
C LYS A 100 -1.34 10.55 -14.92
N SER A 101 -2.30 11.47 -14.74
CA SER A 101 -2.93 12.20 -15.85
C SER A 101 -2.07 13.36 -16.36
N LYS A 102 -1.10 13.83 -15.59
CA LYS A 102 -0.27 15.00 -15.88
C LYS A 102 1.20 14.64 -16.10
N TRP A 103 1.68 13.57 -15.48
CA TRP A 103 3.08 13.16 -15.48
C TRP A 103 3.24 11.73 -15.99
N SER A 104 4.47 11.38 -16.34
CA SER A 104 4.82 9.99 -16.62
C SER A 104 4.68 9.14 -15.34
N VAL A 105 4.43 7.84 -15.51
CA VAL A 105 4.08 6.93 -14.40
C VAL A 105 5.14 6.88 -13.31
N LEU A 106 6.44 6.85 -13.69
CA LEU A 106 7.53 6.74 -12.72
C LEU A 106 7.59 7.93 -11.74
N PRO A 107 7.71 9.20 -12.17
CA PRO A 107 7.71 10.30 -11.22
C PRO A 107 6.37 10.43 -10.49
N ALA A 108 5.23 10.13 -11.13
CA ALA A 108 3.94 10.17 -10.46
C ALA A 108 3.86 9.20 -9.28
N VAL A 109 4.30 7.95 -9.46
CA VAL A 109 4.27 6.96 -8.37
C VAL A 109 5.30 7.27 -7.29
N LEU A 110 6.51 7.73 -7.64
CA LEU A 110 7.53 8.07 -6.65
C LEU A 110 7.08 9.24 -5.76
N VAL A 111 6.56 10.32 -6.36
CA VAL A 111 6.04 11.46 -5.60
C VAL A 111 4.86 11.04 -4.73
N ALA A 112 3.94 10.21 -5.24
CA ALA A 112 2.83 9.71 -4.45
C ALA A 112 3.30 8.91 -3.23
N ILE A 113 4.27 8.00 -3.40
CA ILE A 113 4.81 7.19 -2.29
C ILE A 113 5.53 8.07 -1.27
N VAL A 114 6.38 9.01 -1.71
CA VAL A 114 7.09 9.92 -0.81
C VAL A 114 6.11 10.78 -0.01
N SER A 115 5.08 11.33 -0.66
CA SER A 115 4.03 12.10 0.01
C SER A 115 3.26 11.25 1.03
N GLY A 116 2.93 10.01 0.68
CA GLY A 116 2.32 9.05 1.61
C GLY A 116 3.20 8.81 2.84
N LYS A 117 4.52 8.67 2.65
CA LYS A 117 5.47 8.52 3.77
C LYS A 117 5.51 9.76 4.67
N VAL A 118 5.49 10.96 4.09
CA VAL A 118 5.41 12.21 4.88
C VAL A 118 4.15 12.21 5.74
N VAL A 119 2.99 11.86 5.18
CA VAL A 119 1.73 11.75 5.93
C VAL A 119 1.84 10.68 7.03
N TYR A 120 2.37 9.50 6.73
CA TYR A 120 2.55 8.42 7.71
C TYR A 120 3.39 8.86 8.90
N TYR A 121 4.59 9.42 8.65
CA TYR A 121 5.48 9.85 9.73
C TYR A 121 4.95 11.06 10.48
N GLY A 122 4.27 11.99 9.80
CA GLY A 122 3.61 13.12 10.44
C GLY A 122 2.51 12.68 11.42
N LEU A 123 1.63 11.78 10.98
CA LEU A 123 0.59 11.21 11.85
C LEU A 123 1.18 10.35 12.98
N LYS A 124 2.22 9.57 12.67
CA LYS A 124 2.90 8.75 13.67
C LYS A 124 3.52 9.61 14.76
N ALA A 125 4.14 10.74 14.40
CA ALA A 125 4.67 11.69 15.38
C ALA A 125 3.58 12.33 16.25
N ALA A 126 2.43 12.66 15.64
CA ALA A 126 1.32 13.29 16.35
C ALA A 126 0.57 12.31 17.27
N LEU A 127 0.41 11.04 16.87
CA LEU A 127 -0.44 10.06 17.58
C LEU A 127 0.32 9.15 18.54
N LEU A 128 1.61 8.86 18.28
CA LEU A 128 2.35 7.78 18.95
C LEU A 128 3.55 8.23 19.78
N ALA A 129 3.74 9.54 19.96
CA ALA A 129 4.90 10.17 20.58
C ALA A 129 6.22 10.06 19.77
N PRO A 130 7.12 11.06 19.89
CA PRO A 130 8.35 11.16 19.07
C PRO A 130 9.33 9.98 19.22
N ALA A 131 9.35 9.31 20.37
CA ALA A 131 10.24 8.17 20.62
C ALA A 131 9.99 6.97 19.69
N VAL A 132 8.80 6.84 19.14
CA VAL A 132 8.41 5.74 18.23
C VAL A 132 8.83 5.98 16.78
N LEU A 133 9.32 7.19 16.45
CA LEU A 133 9.80 7.52 15.09
C LEU A 133 11.06 6.73 14.70
N ILE A 134 11.84 6.27 15.65
CA ILE A 134 13.17 5.67 15.45
C ILE A 134 13.11 4.17 15.07
N GLY A 135 11.94 3.58 14.96
CA GLY A 135 11.79 2.12 14.84
C GLY A 135 12.11 1.46 13.50
N THR A 136 12.39 2.20 12.43
CA THR A 136 12.80 1.62 11.13
C THR A 136 13.85 2.50 10.47
N ALA A 137 14.97 1.90 10.07
CA ALA A 137 16.04 2.62 9.40
C ALA A 137 15.50 3.32 8.14
N TRP A 138 15.60 4.64 8.07
CA TRP A 138 15.09 5.48 6.99
C TRP A 138 15.61 5.08 5.61
N TRP A 139 16.85 4.59 5.52
CA TRP A 139 17.46 4.12 4.28
C TRP A 139 16.79 2.85 3.73
N MET A 140 16.27 1.96 4.59
CA MET A 140 15.49 0.79 4.15
C MET A 140 14.14 1.22 3.55
N GLN A 141 13.52 2.25 4.11
CA GLN A 141 12.29 2.81 3.57
C GLN A 141 12.51 3.47 2.20
N LEU A 142 13.64 4.18 2.03
CA LEU A 142 14.03 4.74 0.72
C LEU A 142 14.29 3.62 -0.30
N GLY A 143 14.98 2.56 0.09
CA GLY A 143 15.16 1.38 -0.77
C GLY A 143 13.83 0.77 -1.21
N ALA A 144 12.88 0.59 -0.29
CA ALA A 144 11.54 0.09 -0.60
C ALA A 144 10.78 1.01 -1.57
N VAL A 145 10.89 2.34 -1.42
CA VAL A 145 10.27 3.32 -2.34
C VAL A 145 10.80 3.15 -3.76
N ILE A 146 12.12 3.05 -3.91
CA ILE A 146 12.77 2.92 -5.22
C ILE A 146 12.39 1.58 -5.87
N VAL A 147 12.46 0.48 -5.11
CA VAL A 147 12.15 -0.87 -5.61
C VAL A 147 10.68 -0.95 -6.04
N TRP A 148 9.75 -0.62 -5.16
CA TRP A 148 8.32 -0.73 -5.47
C TRP A 148 7.86 0.28 -6.50
N GLY A 149 8.33 1.52 -6.44
CA GLY A 149 8.02 2.55 -7.43
C GLY A 149 8.57 2.21 -8.82
N GLY A 150 9.81 1.73 -8.88
CA GLY A 150 10.44 1.29 -10.14
C GLY A 150 9.75 0.07 -10.74
N LEU A 151 9.51 -0.97 -9.94
CA LEU A 151 8.82 -2.19 -10.38
C LEU A 151 7.40 -1.87 -10.88
N PHE A 152 6.65 -1.05 -10.11
CA PHE A 152 5.32 -0.61 -10.52
C PHE A 152 5.33 0.13 -11.85
N ALA A 153 6.23 1.08 -12.04
CA ALA A 153 6.33 1.85 -13.27
C ALA A 153 6.68 0.98 -14.49
N LEU A 154 7.55 -0.01 -14.31
CA LEU A 154 7.92 -0.97 -15.36
C LEU A 154 6.72 -1.85 -15.75
N LEU A 155 5.99 -2.39 -14.76
CA LEU A 155 4.83 -3.25 -15.00
C LEU A 155 3.66 -2.46 -15.58
N TYR A 156 3.44 -1.22 -15.12
CA TYR A 156 2.35 -0.36 -15.60
C TYR A 156 2.47 -0.01 -17.09
N LYS A 157 3.71 0.08 -17.60
CA LYS A 157 3.95 0.34 -19.03
C LYS A 157 3.72 -0.89 -19.92
N ARG A 158 3.81 -2.10 -19.34
CA ARG A 158 3.68 -3.36 -20.08
C ARG A 158 2.25 -3.89 -20.13
N LEU A 159 1.39 -3.48 -19.22
CA LEU A 159 -0.03 -3.83 -19.14
C LEU A 159 -0.92 -2.74 -19.75
#